data_2409c3e8daceeafe6e518fa3ce468ae4
#
_entry.id   2409c3e8daceeafe6e518fa3ce468ae4
#
_cell.length_a   1.000
_cell.length_b   1.000
_cell.length_c   1.000
_cell.angle_alpha   90.00
_cell.angle_beta   90.00
_cell.angle_gamma   90.00
#
_symmetry.space_group_name_H-M   'P 1'
#
loop_
_entity.id
_entity.type
_entity.pdbx_description
1 polymer ?
#
loop_
_entity_poly.entity_id
_entity_poly.type
_entity_poly.pdbx_seq_one_letter_code
_entity_poly.pdbx_strand_id
1 'polypeptide(L)'
;MYKRQILYRMNAQSNMLERALVRSGVPYRIYGGTRFYDRKEIRDIIAYMSIVENPNDRVRFERIVNEPKRGIGDATLSLLQDITQDLHLSPLEVMRNADQYPVLSKKMNALKKFAVMWDELIEAERELPLEKFLDVVLEKTGYRAALEQMGEEGTFRLENVEELKSSILTYQNEAEEPSLGGFLEEISLYTDVDKYEPEQDVVMLMTVHSAKGLEFQNVFLVGMEQGVFPGNRSLDSRE
;
A
#
# COMPACT_ATOMS: atom_id res chain seq x y z
N MET A 1 15.15 23.95 -14.57
CA MET A 1 16.11 23.73 -13.46
C MET A 1 15.32 23.77 -12.15
N TYR A 2 15.29 22.69 -11.41
CA TYR A 2 14.49 22.60 -10.19
C TYR A 2 15.11 23.46 -9.09
N LYS A 3 14.29 24.29 -8.41
CA LYS A 3 14.81 25.32 -7.48
C LYS A 3 14.91 24.84 -6.03
N ARG A 4 14.14 23.82 -5.63
CA ARG A 4 14.06 23.31 -4.25
C ARG A 4 14.04 21.79 -4.24
N GLN A 5 15.01 21.19 -3.55
CA GLN A 5 15.14 19.73 -3.45
C GLN A 5 15.14 19.31 -2.00
N ILE A 6 14.36 18.25 -1.71
CA ILE A 6 14.42 17.57 -0.43
C ILE A 6 15.04 16.19 -0.68
N LEU A 7 16.17 15.95 -0.05
CA LEU A 7 16.92 14.71 -0.13
C LEU A 7 16.73 13.88 1.13
N TYR A 8 16.48 12.60 0.97
CA TYR A 8 16.32 11.64 2.05
C TYR A 8 17.11 10.36 1.78
N ARG A 9 17.35 9.55 2.81
CA ARG A 9 18.16 8.33 2.70
C ARG A 9 17.34 7.14 2.20
N MET A 10 16.16 6.91 2.76
CA MET A 10 15.31 5.74 2.51
C MET A 10 14.00 6.16 1.85
N ASN A 11 13.51 5.33 0.92
CA ASN A 11 12.26 5.61 0.23
C ASN A 11 11.06 5.76 1.19
N ALA A 12 11.01 5.01 2.28
CA ALA A 12 9.95 5.10 3.29
C ALA A 12 9.77 6.52 3.82
N GLN A 13 10.87 7.29 4.01
CA GLN A 13 10.81 8.66 4.51
C GLN A 13 10.01 9.63 3.62
N SER A 14 9.78 9.30 2.33
CA SER A 14 9.02 10.16 1.44
C SER A 14 7.57 10.34 1.88
N ASN A 15 6.95 9.34 2.51
CA ASN A 15 5.54 9.38 2.92
C ASN A 15 5.22 10.58 3.82
N MET A 16 5.99 10.78 4.88
CA MET A 16 5.79 11.90 5.81
C MET A 16 5.97 13.26 5.10
N LEU A 17 6.93 13.36 4.20
CA LEU A 17 7.17 14.57 3.40
C LEU A 17 6.03 14.81 2.41
N GLU A 18 5.58 13.77 1.71
CA GLU A 18 4.46 13.83 0.76
C GLU A 18 3.19 14.30 1.47
N ARG A 19 2.84 13.71 2.62
CA ARG A 19 1.68 14.12 3.44
C ARG A 19 1.80 15.58 3.88
N ALA A 20 2.95 16.01 4.37
CA ALA A 20 3.16 17.39 4.81
C ALA A 20 3.01 18.39 3.66
N LEU A 21 3.56 18.08 2.48
CA LEU A 21 3.46 18.95 1.30
C LEU A 21 2.03 19.04 0.78
N VAL A 22 1.30 17.91 0.73
CA VAL A 22 -0.12 17.88 0.35
C VAL A 22 -0.97 18.71 1.31
N ARG A 23 -0.84 18.48 2.63
CA ARG A 23 -1.58 19.25 3.66
C ARG A 23 -1.28 20.76 3.58
N SER A 24 -0.08 21.12 3.15
CA SER A 24 0.34 22.52 2.99
C SER A 24 0.02 23.12 1.61
N GLY A 25 -0.60 22.38 0.70
CA GLY A 25 -0.88 22.80 -0.66
C GLY A 25 0.37 23.08 -1.49
N VAL A 26 1.52 22.47 -1.14
CA VAL A 26 2.79 22.68 -1.84
C VAL A 26 2.97 21.58 -2.90
N PRO A 27 3.02 21.95 -4.19
CA PRO A 27 3.18 20.97 -5.26
C PRO A 27 4.58 20.35 -5.22
N TYR A 28 4.63 19.03 -5.40
CA TYR A 28 5.87 18.27 -5.38
C TYR A 28 5.91 17.19 -6.47
N ARG A 29 7.12 16.68 -6.74
CA ARG A 29 7.36 15.50 -7.58
C ARG A 29 8.44 14.63 -6.97
N ILE A 30 8.33 13.32 -7.18
CA ILE A 30 9.38 12.36 -6.83
C ILE A 30 10.23 12.09 -8.07
N TYR A 31 11.55 12.24 -7.92
CA TYR A 31 12.52 11.93 -8.96
C TYR A 31 13.14 10.55 -8.73
N GLY A 32 13.09 9.70 -9.75
CA GLY A 32 13.70 8.38 -9.69
C GLY A 32 13.00 7.37 -8.77
N GLY A 33 11.72 7.61 -8.45
CA GLY A 33 10.92 6.75 -7.58
C GLY A 33 9.43 6.86 -7.85
N THR A 34 8.66 6.12 -7.06
CA THR A 34 7.20 6.10 -7.07
C THR A 34 6.67 6.73 -5.79
N ARG A 35 5.57 7.49 -5.86
CA ARG A 35 4.91 8.03 -4.66
C ARG A 35 4.55 6.92 -3.70
N PHE A 36 4.50 7.23 -2.42
CA PHE A 36 4.31 6.23 -1.37
C PHE A 36 3.07 5.37 -1.60
N TYR A 37 1.92 5.99 -1.81
CA TYR A 37 0.65 5.27 -2.01
C TYR A 37 0.52 4.59 -3.39
N ASP A 38 1.43 4.86 -4.33
CA ASP A 38 1.49 4.20 -5.64
C ASP A 38 2.41 2.97 -5.66
N ARG A 39 3.18 2.73 -4.59
CA ARG A 39 4.05 1.55 -4.48
C ARG A 39 3.21 0.29 -4.48
N LYS A 40 3.72 -0.76 -5.16
CA LYS A 40 2.97 -2.01 -5.35
C LYS A 40 2.46 -2.60 -4.05
N GLU A 41 3.35 -2.78 -3.07
CA GLU A 41 3.04 -3.37 -1.77
C GLU A 41 2.00 -2.55 -0.98
N ILE A 42 2.08 -1.23 -1.05
CA ILE A 42 1.14 -0.33 -0.38
C ILE A 42 -0.24 -0.42 -1.05
N ARG A 43 -0.29 -0.37 -2.38
CA ARG A 43 -1.54 -0.52 -3.13
C ARG A 43 -2.20 -1.88 -2.92
N ASP A 44 -1.40 -2.95 -2.81
CA ASP A 44 -1.92 -4.30 -2.57
C ASP A 44 -2.54 -4.39 -1.16
N ILE A 45 -1.84 -3.89 -0.14
CA ILE A 45 -2.36 -3.88 1.24
C ILE A 45 -3.61 -3.01 1.36
N ILE A 46 -3.60 -1.80 0.79
CA ILE A 46 -4.79 -0.93 0.75
C ILE A 46 -5.94 -1.62 0.02
N ALA A 47 -5.68 -2.36 -1.04
CA ALA A 47 -6.72 -3.11 -1.74
C ALA A 47 -7.33 -4.21 -0.86
N TYR A 48 -6.53 -4.94 -0.06
CA TYR A 48 -7.06 -5.86 0.93
C TYR A 48 -7.93 -5.18 1.98
N MET A 49 -7.48 -4.04 2.53
CA MET A 49 -8.25 -3.28 3.49
C MET A 49 -9.57 -2.77 2.86
N SER A 50 -9.50 -2.30 1.61
CA SER A 50 -10.67 -1.76 0.91
C SER A 50 -11.76 -2.77 0.62
N ILE A 51 -11.42 -4.02 0.30
CA ILE A 51 -12.45 -5.06 0.08
C ILE A 51 -13.14 -5.48 1.39
N VAL A 52 -12.49 -5.27 2.53
CA VAL A 52 -13.11 -5.46 3.85
C VAL A 52 -14.17 -4.39 4.09
N GLU A 53 -13.85 -3.13 3.81
CA GLU A 53 -14.79 -2.01 3.91
C GLU A 53 -15.91 -2.11 2.87
N ASN A 54 -15.56 -2.41 1.61
CA ASN A 54 -16.51 -2.54 0.51
C ASN A 54 -16.31 -3.84 -0.28
N PRO A 55 -17.04 -4.91 0.04
CA PRO A 55 -16.97 -6.19 -0.66
C PRO A 55 -17.34 -6.13 -2.16
N ASN A 56 -17.93 -5.03 -2.62
CA ASN A 56 -18.29 -4.81 -4.02
C ASN A 56 -17.22 -4.08 -4.83
N ASP A 57 -16.08 -3.71 -4.23
CA ASP A 57 -14.97 -3.08 -4.95
C ASP A 57 -14.24 -4.10 -5.82
N ARG A 58 -14.75 -4.28 -7.03
CA ARG A 58 -14.24 -5.25 -8.02
C ARG A 58 -12.79 -4.95 -8.42
N VAL A 59 -12.47 -3.69 -8.61
CA VAL A 59 -11.12 -3.28 -9.07
C VAL A 59 -10.06 -3.68 -8.05
N ARG A 60 -10.33 -3.42 -6.78
CA ARG A 60 -9.42 -3.78 -5.70
C ARG A 60 -9.40 -5.28 -5.44
N PHE A 61 -10.53 -5.96 -5.55
CA PHE A 61 -10.61 -7.41 -5.48
C PHE A 61 -9.77 -8.08 -6.57
N GLU A 62 -9.92 -7.69 -7.84
CA GLU A 62 -9.16 -8.24 -8.97
C GLU A 62 -7.66 -8.07 -8.79
N ARG A 63 -7.24 -6.95 -8.21
CA ARG A 63 -5.84 -6.67 -7.92
C ARG A 63 -5.22 -7.69 -6.97
N ILE A 64 -5.95 -8.15 -5.94
CA ILE A 64 -5.36 -8.91 -4.82
C ILE A 64 -5.77 -10.39 -4.77
N VAL A 65 -6.75 -10.80 -5.50
CA VAL A 65 -7.27 -12.18 -5.41
C VAL A 65 -6.20 -13.23 -5.68
N ASN A 66 -5.21 -12.92 -6.52
CA ASN A 66 -4.07 -13.78 -6.84
C ASN A 66 -2.70 -13.18 -6.43
N GLU A 67 -2.69 -12.25 -5.51
CA GLU A 67 -1.49 -11.60 -4.97
C GLU A 67 -1.50 -11.65 -3.42
N PRO A 68 -0.68 -12.50 -2.77
CA PRO A 68 0.25 -13.50 -3.32
C PRO A 68 -0.42 -14.59 -4.16
N LYS A 69 0.37 -15.29 -4.98
CA LYS A 69 -0.16 -16.31 -5.92
C LYS A 69 -0.99 -17.39 -5.23
N ARG A 70 -2.25 -17.56 -5.66
CA ARG A 70 -3.21 -18.56 -5.17
C ARG A 70 -3.74 -19.50 -6.26
N GLY A 71 -3.26 -19.32 -7.49
CA GLY A 71 -3.72 -20.08 -8.64
C GLY A 71 -5.11 -19.68 -9.13
N ILE A 72 -5.59 -18.50 -8.78
CA ILE A 72 -6.82 -17.87 -9.26
C ILE A 72 -6.39 -16.92 -10.39
N GLY A 73 -6.41 -17.42 -11.63
CA GLY A 73 -6.00 -16.63 -12.81
C GLY A 73 -7.20 -16.04 -13.55
N ASP A 74 -6.89 -15.30 -14.65
CA ASP A 74 -7.83 -14.49 -15.41
C ASP A 74 -9.07 -15.24 -15.88
N ALA A 75 -8.92 -16.49 -16.33
CA ALA A 75 -10.07 -17.32 -16.74
C ALA A 75 -11.06 -17.58 -15.59
N THR A 76 -10.55 -17.76 -14.36
CA THR A 76 -11.40 -17.92 -13.17
C THR A 76 -12.04 -16.60 -12.76
N LEU A 77 -11.30 -15.51 -12.89
CA LEU A 77 -11.82 -14.15 -12.64
C LEU A 77 -12.95 -13.80 -13.59
N SER A 78 -12.81 -14.07 -14.90
CA SER A 78 -13.90 -13.85 -15.86
C SER A 78 -15.17 -14.61 -15.49
N LEU A 79 -15.04 -15.89 -15.10
CA LEU A 79 -16.19 -16.68 -14.66
C LEU A 79 -16.83 -16.12 -13.37
N LEU A 80 -16.02 -15.64 -12.43
CA LEU A 80 -16.53 -14.97 -11.23
C LEU A 80 -17.28 -13.68 -11.59
N GLN A 81 -16.74 -12.89 -12.50
CA GLN A 81 -17.36 -11.64 -12.96
C GLN A 81 -18.72 -11.90 -13.62
N ASP A 82 -18.80 -12.88 -14.52
CA ASP A 82 -20.05 -13.26 -15.16
C ASP A 82 -21.12 -13.61 -14.11
N ILE A 83 -20.78 -14.50 -13.15
CA ILE A 83 -21.71 -14.90 -12.09
C ILE A 83 -22.12 -13.72 -11.22
N THR A 84 -21.17 -12.85 -10.82
CA THR A 84 -21.48 -11.68 -9.98
C THR A 84 -22.38 -10.69 -10.69
N GLN A 85 -22.23 -10.53 -11.99
CA GLN A 85 -23.09 -9.65 -12.80
C GLN A 85 -24.48 -10.24 -13.01
N ASP A 86 -24.56 -11.51 -13.39
CA ASP A 86 -25.83 -12.18 -13.69
C ASP A 86 -26.73 -12.32 -12.44
N LEU A 87 -26.12 -12.58 -11.30
CA LEU A 87 -26.83 -12.83 -10.03
C LEU A 87 -26.90 -11.61 -9.12
N HIS A 88 -26.24 -10.50 -9.46
CA HIS A 88 -26.11 -9.30 -8.62
C HIS A 88 -25.54 -9.60 -7.22
N LEU A 89 -24.58 -10.53 -7.14
CA LEU A 89 -23.89 -10.91 -5.92
C LEU A 89 -22.50 -10.26 -5.84
N SER A 90 -21.97 -10.12 -4.62
CA SER A 90 -20.58 -9.75 -4.42
C SER A 90 -19.63 -10.91 -4.79
N PRO A 91 -18.37 -10.64 -5.15
CA PRO A 91 -17.36 -11.69 -5.33
C PRO A 91 -17.23 -12.62 -4.11
N LEU A 92 -17.33 -12.08 -2.91
CA LEU A 92 -17.26 -12.83 -1.66
C LEU A 92 -18.40 -13.85 -1.53
N GLU A 93 -19.63 -13.45 -1.83
CA GLU A 93 -20.81 -14.34 -1.80
C GLU A 93 -20.68 -15.47 -2.81
N VAL A 94 -20.22 -15.19 -4.03
CA VAL A 94 -19.99 -16.22 -5.05
C VAL A 94 -18.89 -17.18 -4.62
N MET A 95 -17.81 -16.70 -4.02
CA MET A 95 -16.69 -17.54 -3.56
C MET A 95 -17.08 -18.42 -2.36
N ARG A 96 -17.87 -17.91 -1.42
CA ARG A 96 -18.42 -18.72 -0.31
C ARG A 96 -19.22 -19.92 -0.82
N ASN A 97 -19.97 -19.70 -1.87
CA ASN A 97 -20.88 -20.68 -2.49
C ASN A 97 -20.31 -21.30 -3.78
N ALA A 98 -18.98 -21.32 -3.94
CA ALA A 98 -18.33 -21.78 -5.17
C ALA A 98 -18.67 -23.22 -5.58
N ASP A 99 -19.13 -24.07 -4.65
CA ASP A 99 -19.62 -25.43 -4.89
C ASP A 99 -20.98 -25.47 -5.62
N GLN A 100 -21.74 -24.39 -5.58
CA GLN A 100 -23.02 -24.28 -6.30
C GLN A 100 -22.84 -23.95 -7.80
N TYR A 101 -21.62 -23.56 -8.21
CA TYR A 101 -21.31 -23.17 -9.58
C TYR A 101 -20.38 -24.20 -10.26
N PRO A 102 -20.90 -25.11 -11.10
CA PRO A 102 -20.09 -26.15 -11.74
C PRO A 102 -18.90 -25.62 -12.54
N VAL A 103 -19.03 -24.42 -13.13
CA VAL A 103 -17.96 -23.77 -13.90
C VAL A 103 -16.74 -23.39 -13.03
N LEU A 104 -16.91 -23.23 -11.72
CA LEU A 104 -15.86 -22.91 -10.75
C LEU A 104 -15.21 -24.15 -10.13
N SER A 105 -15.70 -25.38 -10.45
CA SER A 105 -15.30 -26.63 -9.77
C SER A 105 -13.79 -26.84 -9.72
N LYS A 106 -13.03 -26.50 -10.77
CA LYS A 106 -11.57 -26.64 -10.83
C LYS A 106 -10.83 -25.76 -9.83
N LYS A 107 -11.43 -24.66 -9.40
CA LYS A 107 -10.84 -23.67 -8.49
C LYS A 107 -11.61 -23.49 -7.17
N MET A 108 -12.66 -24.27 -6.99
CA MET A 108 -13.55 -24.20 -5.83
C MET A 108 -12.80 -24.11 -4.49
N ASN A 109 -11.81 -24.99 -4.28
CA ASN A 109 -11.05 -24.99 -3.03
C ASN A 109 -10.22 -23.71 -2.81
N ALA A 110 -9.62 -23.16 -3.88
CA ALA A 110 -8.87 -21.92 -3.79
C ALA A 110 -9.79 -20.72 -3.50
N LEU A 111 -10.96 -20.69 -4.16
CA LEU A 111 -11.97 -19.65 -3.97
C LEU A 111 -12.56 -19.69 -2.56
N LYS A 112 -12.94 -20.88 -2.05
CA LYS A 112 -13.43 -21.04 -0.68
C LYS A 112 -12.38 -20.67 0.36
N LYS A 113 -11.11 -21.04 0.17
CA LYS A 113 -10.03 -20.61 1.06
C LYS A 113 -9.87 -19.08 1.08
N PHE A 114 -9.98 -18.45 -0.07
CA PHE A 114 -9.93 -16.99 -0.14
C PHE A 114 -11.13 -16.36 0.57
N ALA A 115 -12.33 -16.89 0.39
CA ALA A 115 -13.53 -16.42 1.09
C ALA A 115 -13.39 -16.54 2.62
N VAL A 116 -12.90 -17.67 3.13
CA VAL A 116 -12.65 -17.85 4.57
C VAL A 116 -11.64 -16.83 5.09
N MET A 117 -10.53 -16.63 4.39
CA MET A 117 -9.54 -15.60 4.75
C MET A 117 -10.20 -14.20 4.77
N TRP A 118 -11.03 -13.88 3.78
CA TRP A 118 -11.71 -12.59 3.71
C TRP A 118 -12.69 -12.41 4.87
N ASP A 119 -13.46 -13.46 5.24
CA ASP A 119 -14.33 -13.44 6.42
C ASP A 119 -13.55 -13.19 7.71
N GLU A 120 -12.39 -13.83 7.87
CA GLU A 120 -11.49 -13.59 9.01
C GLU A 120 -10.98 -12.15 9.06
N LEU A 121 -10.72 -11.51 7.91
CA LEU A 121 -10.34 -10.11 7.86
C LEU A 121 -11.49 -9.18 8.27
N ILE A 122 -12.73 -9.46 7.83
CA ILE A 122 -13.92 -8.70 8.23
C ILE A 122 -14.14 -8.79 9.74
N GLU A 123 -13.94 -9.96 10.33
CA GLU A 123 -14.07 -10.15 11.77
C GLU A 123 -12.96 -9.39 12.53
N ALA A 124 -11.71 -9.48 12.05
CA ALA A 124 -10.58 -8.81 12.67
C ALA A 124 -10.69 -7.27 12.61
N GLU A 125 -11.24 -6.72 11.54
CA GLU A 125 -11.48 -5.26 11.41
C GLU A 125 -12.45 -4.76 12.47
N ARG A 126 -13.49 -5.54 12.82
CA ARG A 126 -14.48 -5.17 13.83
C ARG A 126 -13.96 -5.24 15.26
N GLU A 127 -13.00 -6.11 15.52
CA GLU A 127 -12.52 -6.41 16.87
C GLU A 127 -11.23 -5.70 17.25
N LEU A 128 -10.43 -5.29 16.26
CA LEU A 128 -9.07 -4.80 16.49
C LEU A 128 -8.90 -3.34 16.07
N PRO A 129 -8.00 -2.60 16.76
CA PRO A 129 -7.53 -1.31 16.27
C PRO A 129 -6.89 -1.45 14.88
N LEU A 130 -6.95 -0.41 14.04
CA LEU A 130 -6.52 -0.45 12.63
C LEU A 130 -5.05 -0.90 12.45
N GLU A 131 -4.14 -0.51 13.36
CA GLU A 131 -2.74 -0.93 13.27
C GLU A 131 -2.57 -2.43 13.55
N LYS A 132 -3.44 -3.03 14.37
CA LYS A 132 -3.48 -4.48 14.61
C LYS A 132 -4.18 -5.21 13.49
N PHE A 133 -5.23 -4.63 12.94
CA PHE A 133 -5.88 -5.14 11.74
C PHE A 133 -4.89 -5.24 10.56
N LEU A 134 -4.02 -4.24 10.36
CA LEU A 134 -2.96 -4.32 9.35
C LEU A 134 -2.05 -5.55 9.56
N ASP A 135 -1.64 -5.83 10.82
CA ASP A 135 -0.83 -7.02 11.11
C ASP A 135 -1.58 -8.31 10.71
N VAL A 136 -2.88 -8.40 11.00
CA VAL A 136 -3.72 -9.55 10.60
C VAL A 136 -3.83 -9.65 9.07
N VAL A 137 -4.01 -8.52 8.35
CA VAL A 137 -4.00 -8.51 6.88
C VAL A 137 -2.72 -9.12 6.34
N LEU A 138 -1.56 -8.69 6.84
CA LEU A 138 -0.26 -9.19 6.38
C LEU A 138 -0.07 -10.69 6.62
N GLU A 139 -0.48 -11.19 7.78
CA GLU A 139 -0.32 -12.59 8.17
C GLU A 139 -1.33 -13.50 7.45
N LYS A 140 -2.62 -13.18 7.52
CA LYS A 140 -3.70 -14.03 6.98
C LYS A 140 -3.66 -14.14 5.45
N THR A 141 -3.26 -13.07 4.78
CA THR A 141 -3.10 -13.08 3.32
C THR A 141 -1.83 -13.80 2.86
N GLY A 142 -0.85 -14.00 3.76
CA GLY A 142 0.48 -14.48 3.45
C GLY A 142 1.37 -13.43 2.79
N TYR A 143 0.98 -12.15 2.82
CA TYR A 143 1.68 -11.08 2.13
C TYR A 143 3.05 -10.81 2.75
N ARG A 144 3.15 -10.82 4.10
CA ARG A 144 4.43 -10.70 4.82
C ARG A 144 5.41 -11.77 4.38
N ALA A 145 5.00 -13.04 4.41
CA ALA A 145 5.85 -14.16 4.01
C ALA A 145 6.29 -14.07 2.53
N ALA A 146 5.42 -13.57 1.66
CA ALA A 146 5.77 -13.35 0.25
C ALA A 146 6.83 -12.25 0.09
N LEU A 147 6.76 -11.17 0.86
CA LEU A 147 7.78 -10.12 0.86
C LEU A 147 9.11 -10.63 1.41
N GLU A 148 9.12 -11.36 2.51
CA GLU A 148 10.33 -11.94 3.13
C GLU A 148 11.09 -12.85 2.15
N GLN A 149 10.38 -13.58 1.29
CA GLN A 149 10.98 -14.43 0.26
C GLN A 149 11.68 -13.65 -0.87
N MET A 150 11.45 -12.35 -0.99
CA MET A 150 12.09 -11.51 -2.03
C MET A 150 13.50 -11.03 -1.68
N GLY A 151 14.04 -11.39 -0.51
CA GLY A 151 15.38 -10.98 -0.07
C GLY A 151 15.50 -9.47 0.16
N GLU A 152 16.56 -8.84 -0.36
CA GLU A 152 16.80 -7.40 -0.12
C GLU A 152 15.65 -6.51 -0.61
N GLU A 153 15.06 -6.82 -1.75
CA GLU A 153 13.90 -6.07 -2.27
C GLU A 153 12.72 -6.17 -1.30
N GLY A 154 12.48 -7.36 -0.75
CA GLY A 154 11.44 -7.59 0.24
C GLY A 154 11.66 -6.80 1.51
N THR A 155 12.91 -6.67 1.96
CA THR A 155 13.26 -5.84 3.13
C THR A 155 12.85 -4.37 2.92
N PHE A 156 13.17 -3.79 1.76
CA PHE A 156 12.74 -2.41 1.46
C PHE A 156 11.22 -2.26 1.38
N ARG A 157 10.51 -3.28 0.90
CA ARG A 157 9.05 -3.27 0.85
C ARG A 157 8.44 -3.39 2.25
N LEU A 158 9.03 -4.17 3.13
CA LEU A 158 8.63 -4.27 4.53
C LEU A 158 8.85 -2.95 5.28
N GLU A 159 9.93 -2.22 5.01
CA GLU A 159 10.11 -0.85 5.54
C GLU A 159 8.97 0.08 5.12
N ASN A 160 8.49 -0.03 3.87
CA ASN A 160 7.32 0.72 3.42
C ASN A 160 6.03 0.30 4.15
N VAL A 161 5.88 -0.98 4.48
CA VAL A 161 4.74 -1.49 5.26
C VAL A 161 4.77 -0.94 6.69
N GLU A 162 5.94 -0.88 7.33
CA GLU A 162 6.08 -0.28 8.67
C GLU A 162 5.77 1.24 8.64
N GLU A 163 6.12 1.93 7.56
CA GLU A 163 5.73 3.33 7.37
C GLU A 163 4.22 3.49 7.17
N LEU A 164 3.55 2.57 6.45
CA LEU A 164 2.09 2.54 6.36
C LEU A 164 1.46 2.35 7.75
N LYS A 165 2.03 1.46 8.57
CA LYS A 165 1.59 1.25 9.96
C LYS A 165 1.73 2.52 10.81
N SER A 166 2.82 3.24 10.65
CA SER A 166 3.03 4.54 11.30
C SER A 166 1.99 5.57 10.87
N SER A 167 1.59 5.57 9.59
CA SER A 167 0.53 6.44 9.08
C SER A 167 -0.84 6.10 9.69
N ILE A 168 -1.16 4.81 9.84
CA ILE A 168 -2.38 4.35 10.51
C ILE A 168 -2.40 4.82 11.97
N LEU A 169 -1.30 4.65 12.71
CA LEU A 169 -1.18 5.11 14.09
C LEU A 169 -1.37 6.62 14.20
N THR A 170 -0.79 7.39 13.29
CA THR A 170 -0.97 8.85 13.25
C THR A 170 -2.45 9.20 13.03
N TYR A 171 -3.10 8.57 12.05
CA TYR A 171 -4.52 8.76 11.78
C TYR A 171 -5.38 8.42 13.01
N GLN A 172 -5.13 7.27 13.67
CA GLN A 172 -5.87 6.85 14.87
C GLN A 172 -5.74 7.85 16.03
N ASN A 173 -4.60 8.54 16.15
CA ASN A 173 -4.38 9.53 17.20
C ASN A 173 -4.96 10.91 16.86
N GLU A 174 -5.11 11.25 15.58
CA GLU A 174 -5.61 12.54 15.11
C GLU A 174 -7.12 12.55 14.87
N ALA A 175 -7.73 11.42 14.53
CA ALA A 175 -9.14 11.30 14.25
C ALA A 175 -9.97 11.20 15.55
N GLU A 176 -11.12 11.88 15.62
CA GLU A 176 -12.06 11.78 16.76
C GLU A 176 -12.69 10.38 16.84
N GLU A 177 -13.08 9.83 15.70
CA GLU A 177 -13.63 8.48 15.56
C GLU A 177 -12.87 7.73 14.45
N PRO A 178 -11.73 7.10 14.78
CA PRO A 178 -10.93 6.41 13.79
C PRO A 178 -11.65 5.17 13.25
N SER A 179 -11.77 5.06 11.93
CA SER A 179 -12.38 3.94 11.22
C SER A 179 -11.59 3.56 9.97
N LEU A 180 -11.80 2.33 9.48
CA LEU A 180 -11.17 1.88 8.24
C LEU A 180 -11.60 2.76 7.07
N GLY A 181 -12.90 3.03 6.94
CA GLY A 181 -13.44 3.90 5.89
C GLY A 181 -12.80 5.28 5.89
N GLY A 182 -12.73 5.93 7.06
CA GLY A 182 -12.10 7.26 7.20
C GLY A 182 -10.61 7.26 6.85
N PHE A 183 -9.87 6.21 7.20
CA PHE A 183 -8.47 6.07 6.80
C PHE A 183 -8.32 5.94 5.28
N LEU A 184 -9.16 5.13 4.64
CA LEU A 184 -9.15 4.95 3.18
C LEU A 184 -9.56 6.23 2.45
N GLU A 185 -10.48 7.02 2.99
CA GLU A 185 -10.83 8.35 2.47
C GLU A 185 -9.65 9.32 2.58
N GLU A 186 -8.96 9.35 3.73
CA GLU A 186 -7.75 10.18 3.88
C GLU A 186 -6.69 9.83 2.84
N ILE A 187 -6.44 8.53 2.61
CA ILE A 187 -5.49 8.10 1.56
C ILE A 187 -5.90 8.60 0.18
N SER A 188 -7.20 8.59 -0.14
CA SER A 188 -7.70 9.03 -1.45
C SER A 188 -7.34 10.49 -1.70
N LEU A 189 -7.33 11.35 -0.69
CA LEU A 189 -6.92 12.75 -0.81
C LEU A 189 -5.44 12.89 -1.23
N TYR A 190 -4.57 11.97 -0.79
CA TYR A 190 -3.15 12.01 -1.16
C TYR A 190 -2.88 11.45 -2.56
N THR A 191 -3.77 10.61 -3.09
CA THR A 191 -3.63 10.01 -4.42
C THR A 191 -4.19 10.89 -5.54
N ASP A 192 -5.17 11.75 -5.26
CA ASP A 192 -5.83 12.60 -6.25
C ASP A 192 -5.08 13.88 -6.62
N VAL A 193 -3.94 14.16 -6.01
CA VAL A 193 -3.14 15.39 -6.22
C VAL A 193 -2.44 15.43 -7.61
N ASP A 194 -2.78 14.55 -8.53
CA ASP A 194 -2.09 14.35 -9.82
C ASP A 194 -2.33 15.42 -10.91
N LYS A 195 -3.03 16.51 -10.64
CA LYS A 195 -3.45 17.45 -11.67
C LYS A 195 -2.58 18.71 -11.78
N TYR A 196 -1.31 18.66 -11.35
CA TYR A 196 -0.42 19.78 -11.53
C TYR A 196 0.20 19.80 -12.92
N GLU A 197 0.09 20.94 -13.59
CA GLU A 197 0.66 21.16 -14.91
C GLU A 197 2.20 21.06 -14.92
N PRO A 198 2.82 20.63 -16.04
CA PRO A 198 4.27 20.40 -16.14
C PRO A 198 5.15 21.62 -15.86
N GLU A 199 4.61 22.84 -15.94
CA GLU A 199 5.35 24.11 -15.84
C GLU A 199 5.35 24.71 -14.42
N GLN A 200 4.69 24.11 -13.43
CA GLN A 200 4.62 24.66 -12.08
C GLN A 200 5.96 24.54 -11.34
N ASP A 201 6.24 25.54 -10.49
CA ASP A 201 7.38 25.55 -9.57
C ASP A 201 7.14 24.54 -8.44
N VAL A 202 7.73 23.35 -8.54
CA VAL A 202 7.48 22.21 -7.64
C VAL A 202 8.68 21.92 -6.76
N VAL A 203 8.44 21.36 -5.59
CA VAL A 203 9.48 20.75 -4.75
C VAL A 203 9.82 19.38 -5.30
N MET A 204 11.12 19.09 -5.46
CA MET A 204 11.57 17.77 -5.89
C MET A 204 11.99 16.95 -4.70
N LEU A 205 11.39 15.78 -4.56
CA LEU A 205 11.72 14.75 -3.58
C LEU A 205 12.58 13.67 -4.24
N MET A 206 13.71 13.31 -3.64
CA MET A 206 14.55 12.24 -4.15
C MET A 206 15.45 11.65 -3.08
N THR A 207 15.91 10.42 -3.31
CA THR A 207 16.94 9.83 -2.45
C THR A 207 18.30 10.47 -2.68
N VAL A 208 19.16 10.46 -1.66
CA VAL A 208 20.58 10.88 -1.79
C VAL A 208 21.27 10.12 -2.92
N HIS A 209 20.92 8.84 -3.14
CA HIS A 209 21.47 8.06 -4.25
C HIS A 209 21.02 8.56 -5.61
N SER A 210 19.75 8.91 -5.77
CA SER A 210 19.22 9.46 -7.02
C SER A 210 19.77 10.86 -7.33
N ALA A 211 20.26 11.58 -6.32
CA ALA A 211 20.85 12.89 -6.44
C ALA A 211 22.32 12.86 -6.87
N LYS A 212 22.98 11.69 -6.88
CA LYS A 212 24.41 11.56 -7.23
C LYS A 212 24.70 12.13 -8.63
N GLY A 213 25.64 13.06 -8.71
CA GLY A 213 26.04 13.71 -9.96
C GLY A 213 25.13 14.84 -10.42
N LEU A 214 24.13 15.21 -9.64
CA LEU A 214 23.24 16.33 -9.90
C LEU A 214 23.64 17.54 -9.03
N GLU A 215 23.39 18.75 -9.54
CA GLU A 215 23.65 20.00 -8.84
C GLU A 215 22.35 20.79 -8.65
N PHE A 216 22.15 21.35 -7.46
CA PHE A 216 20.93 22.05 -7.09
C PHE A 216 21.21 23.37 -6.39
N GLN A 217 20.32 24.36 -6.56
CA GLN A 217 20.45 25.66 -5.93
C GLN A 217 20.15 25.65 -4.43
N ASN A 218 19.07 24.94 -4.05
CA ASN A 218 18.65 24.82 -2.65
C ASN A 218 18.40 23.36 -2.33
N VAL A 219 19.07 22.84 -1.30
CA VAL A 219 18.97 21.46 -0.86
C VAL A 219 18.59 21.41 0.61
N PHE A 220 17.56 20.62 0.92
CA PHE A 220 17.18 20.24 2.27
C PHE A 220 17.52 18.76 2.45
N LEU A 221 18.51 18.45 3.25
CA LEU A 221 18.84 17.07 3.61
C LEU A 221 18.13 16.75 4.93
N VAL A 222 17.22 15.79 4.89
CA VAL A 222 16.36 15.43 6.03
C VAL A 222 16.64 14.03 6.55
N GLY A 223 16.16 13.73 7.78
CA GLY A 223 16.39 12.42 8.42
C GLY A 223 17.84 12.20 8.80
N MET A 224 18.54 13.25 9.23
CA MET A 224 19.92 13.23 9.71
C MET A 224 19.97 12.70 11.15
N GLU A 225 19.54 11.42 11.30
CA GLU A 225 19.45 10.74 12.59
C GLU A 225 20.33 9.50 12.61
N GLN A 226 20.94 9.21 13.75
CA GLN A 226 21.76 8.02 13.92
C GLN A 226 20.94 6.75 13.66
N GLY A 227 21.47 5.85 12.83
CA GLY A 227 20.76 4.65 12.39
C GLY A 227 20.00 4.82 11.07
N VAL A 228 19.66 6.06 10.68
CA VAL A 228 19.04 6.40 9.39
C VAL A 228 20.10 6.99 8.46
N PHE A 229 20.71 8.11 8.85
CA PHE A 229 21.80 8.75 8.13
C PHE A 229 22.77 9.46 9.12
N PRO A 230 23.93 8.85 9.43
CA PRO A 230 24.48 7.60 8.88
C PRO A 230 23.70 6.34 9.31
N GLY A 231 23.59 5.38 8.42
CA GLY A 231 22.99 4.08 8.70
C GLY A 231 23.87 3.20 9.60
N ASN A 232 23.29 2.21 10.30
CA ASN A 232 23.98 1.36 11.25
C ASN A 232 25.25 0.70 10.67
N ARG A 233 25.19 0.23 9.39
CA ARG A 233 26.35 -0.35 8.70
C ARG A 233 27.55 0.60 8.58
N SER A 234 27.30 1.91 8.51
CA SER A 234 28.38 2.92 8.43
C SER A 234 28.93 3.31 9.79
N LEU A 235 28.21 3.02 10.88
CA LEU A 235 28.62 3.28 12.24
C LEU A 235 29.54 2.16 12.77
N ASP A 236 29.37 0.93 12.27
CA ASP A 236 30.17 -0.22 12.65
C ASP A 236 31.55 -0.26 11.94
N SER A 237 31.70 0.44 10.82
CA SER A 237 33.00 0.59 10.13
C SER A 237 33.77 1.76 10.77
N ARG A 238 34.43 1.51 11.91
CA ARG A 238 35.51 2.35 12.41
C ARG A 238 36.78 1.99 11.61
N GLU A 239 37.07 2.72 10.56
CA GLU A 239 38.43 2.98 10.09
C GLU A 239 38.72 4.47 10.15
#